data_9644d4af7821b2fc06d89fbf5d9a460a
#
_entry.id   9644d4af7821b2fc06d89fbf5d9a460a
#
_cell.length_a   1.000
_cell.length_b   1.000
_cell.length_c   1.000
_cell.angle_alpha   90.00
_cell.angle_beta   90.00
_cell.angle_gamma   90.00
#
_symmetry.space_group_name_H-M   'P 1'
#
loop_
_entity.id
_entity.type
_entity.pdbx_description
1 polymer ?
#
loop_
_entity_poly.entity_id
_entity_poly.type
_entity_poly.pdbx_seq_one_letter_code
_entity_poly.pdbx_strand_id
1 'polypeptide(L)'
;MNNENRTNINWYPGHMAKTKKQIIQDLKLIDIVIELLDARIPISSQNPNIAEITKNKKKIKVLNKCDLADDRQNKLWVEYFKNKNIPAVLVDSNSGRGIDECIREIEKIMKIDLETQAEKGRVGRKIRAMILGIPNVGKSSFINRIAKRNTAGVGNKPGVTKQKQWIRINEKVELLDTPGVLWPKFESEEVALHLCFTGTIKEEILDKTEIAYQLTKFLIENYRKKLCERYKIDEEYIEKILGQDQPENNNIYEIMLQIGKNRGCIMSGGRIDEEKTSRLILDEFKNGKLGKITIEKPF
;
A
#
# COMPACT_ATOMS: atom_id res chain seq x y z
N MET A 1 -18.44 24.10 -23.66
CA MET A 1 -18.56 24.82 -22.38
C MET A 1 -17.71 24.07 -21.37
N ASN A 2 -16.80 24.78 -20.73
CA ASN A 2 -15.61 24.32 -20.03
C ASN A 2 -15.89 23.37 -18.84
N ASN A 3 -15.35 22.16 -18.93
CA ASN A 3 -15.22 21.26 -17.78
C ASN A 3 -13.86 21.54 -17.09
N GLU A 4 -13.78 22.60 -16.33
CA GLU A 4 -12.68 22.91 -15.40
C GLU A 4 -13.17 22.72 -13.94
N ASN A 5 -13.56 21.51 -13.57
CA ASN A 5 -13.60 21.12 -12.17
C ASN A 5 -12.49 20.10 -11.91
N ARG A 6 -11.22 20.55 -12.11
CA ARG A 6 -10.06 19.86 -11.55
C ARG A 6 -10.09 20.08 -10.05
N THR A 7 -10.51 19.09 -9.30
CA THR A 7 -10.36 19.03 -7.85
C THR A 7 -8.87 19.07 -7.52
N ASN A 8 -8.35 20.28 -7.29
CA ASN A 8 -7.00 20.50 -6.79
C ASN A 8 -6.97 20.05 -5.33
N ILE A 9 -6.80 18.73 -5.11
CA ILE A 9 -6.63 18.16 -3.77
C ILE A 9 -5.23 18.53 -3.28
N ASN A 10 -5.09 19.71 -2.71
CA ASN A 10 -3.86 20.17 -2.04
C ASN A 10 -3.81 19.60 -0.62
N TRP A 11 -3.28 18.38 -0.50
CA TRP A 11 -3.03 17.71 0.76
C TRP A 11 -1.56 17.89 1.18
N TYR A 12 -1.22 19.05 1.75
CA TYR A 12 0.13 19.28 2.28
C TYR A 12 0.11 19.86 3.69
N PRO A 13 0.12 19.03 4.74
CA PRO A 13 0.39 19.51 6.10
C PRO A 13 1.83 20.03 6.20
N GLY A 14 2.02 21.20 6.80
CA GLY A 14 3.36 21.83 6.94
C GLY A 14 4.44 20.97 7.62
N HIS A 15 4.03 19.93 8.38
CA HIS A 15 4.94 18.94 8.96
C HIS A 15 5.60 18.02 7.91
N MET A 16 5.03 17.84 6.70
CA MET A 16 5.62 16.99 5.66
C MET A 16 6.88 17.59 5.04
N ALA A 17 6.93 18.91 4.88
CA ALA A 17 8.17 19.57 4.43
C ALA A 17 9.32 19.37 5.44
N LYS A 18 9.01 19.45 6.73
CA LYS A 18 9.97 19.17 7.81
C LYS A 18 10.43 17.71 7.77
N THR A 19 9.50 16.78 7.55
CA THR A 19 9.78 15.34 7.42
C THR A 19 10.68 15.06 6.22
N LYS A 20 10.42 15.66 5.04
CA LYS A 20 11.28 15.52 3.85
C LYS A 20 12.71 15.97 4.14
N LYS A 21 12.89 17.14 4.79
CA LYS A 21 14.23 17.62 5.18
C LYS A 21 14.93 16.65 6.13
N GLN A 22 14.20 16.10 7.10
CA GLN A 22 14.74 15.14 8.06
C GLN A 22 15.18 13.85 7.35
N ILE A 23 14.38 13.30 6.43
CA ILE A 23 14.74 12.11 5.65
C ILE A 23 16.02 12.34 4.85
N ILE A 24 16.15 13.50 4.18
CA ILE A 24 17.37 13.84 3.41
C ILE A 24 18.62 13.87 4.30
N GLN A 25 18.50 14.40 5.52
CA GLN A 25 19.59 14.39 6.48
C GLN A 25 19.95 12.97 6.94
N ASP A 26 18.93 12.15 7.20
CA ASP A 26 19.10 10.79 7.68
C ASP A 26 19.65 9.85 6.61
N LEU A 27 19.31 10.08 5.33
CA LEU A 27 19.85 9.32 4.20
C LEU A 27 21.38 9.33 4.12
N LYS A 28 22.05 10.35 4.68
CA LYS A 28 23.53 10.38 4.75
C LYS A 28 24.11 9.22 5.58
N LEU A 29 23.34 8.70 6.53
CA LEU A 29 23.74 7.60 7.41
C LEU A 29 23.32 6.23 6.90
N ILE A 30 22.56 6.16 5.80
CA ILE A 30 21.88 4.98 5.31
C ILE A 30 22.64 4.36 4.13
N ASP A 31 22.78 3.06 4.17
CA ASP A 31 23.40 2.25 3.12
C ASP A 31 22.34 1.78 2.08
N ILE A 32 21.16 1.37 2.54
CA ILE A 32 20.09 0.85 1.69
C ILE A 32 18.72 1.37 2.11
N VAL A 33 17.84 1.62 1.15
CA VAL A 33 16.45 2.02 1.36
C VAL A 33 15.52 0.86 1.10
N ILE A 34 14.63 0.57 2.05
CA ILE A 34 13.51 -0.34 1.92
C ILE A 34 12.28 0.49 1.56
N GLU A 35 11.86 0.44 0.31
CA GLU A 35 10.64 1.11 -0.15
C GLU A 35 9.46 0.15 0.02
N LEU A 36 8.59 0.44 0.99
CA LEU A 36 7.42 -0.37 1.31
C LEU A 36 6.22 0.09 0.47
N LEU A 37 5.66 -0.82 -0.32
CA LEU A 37 4.54 -0.62 -1.23
C LEU A 37 3.36 -1.50 -0.82
N ASP A 38 2.14 -1.12 -1.20
CA ASP A 38 0.97 -1.99 -1.08
C ASP A 38 0.89 -2.90 -2.33
N ALA A 39 0.93 -4.21 -2.14
CA ALA A 39 0.93 -5.20 -3.23
C ALA A 39 -0.32 -5.13 -4.11
N ARG A 40 -1.40 -4.49 -3.66
CA ARG A 40 -2.63 -4.29 -4.43
C ARG A 40 -2.51 -3.16 -5.46
N ILE A 41 -1.62 -2.18 -5.18
CA ILE A 41 -1.39 -0.96 -5.97
C ILE A 41 0.10 -0.62 -6.04
N PRO A 42 0.95 -1.48 -6.64
CA PRO A 42 2.41 -1.33 -6.58
C PRO A 42 2.97 -0.07 -7.22
N ILE A 43 2.28 0.53 -8.18
CA ILE A 43 2.69 1.80 -8.81
C ILE A 43 2.13 2.98 -8.01
N SER A 44 0.81 3.03 -7.78
CA SER A 44 0.18 4.14 -7.05
C SER A 44 0.69 4.30 -5.62
N SER A 45 1.22 3.23 -5.01
CA SER A 45 1.83 3.31 -3.68
C SER A 45 3.29 3.78 -3.68
N GLN A 46 3.92 4.01 -4.83
CA GLN A 46 5.22 4.65 -4.92
C GLN A 46 5.08 6.16 -4.71
N ASN A 47 6.04 6.73 -4.00
CA ASN A 47 6.08 8.18 -3.80
C ASN A 47 7.18 8.79 -4.69
N PRO A 48 6.85 9.60 -5.70
CA PRO A 48 7.83 10.22 -6.61
C PRO A 48 8.92 11.00 -5.87
N ASN A 49 8.57 11.70 -4.78
CA ASN A 49 9.53 12.41 -3.96
C ASN A 49 10.54 11.47 -3.27
N ILE A 50 10.11 10.27 -2.87
CA ILE A 50 11.01 9.24 -2.33
C ILE A 50 11.95 8.76 -3.42
N ALA A 51 11.44 8.50 -4.62
CA ALA A 51 12.25 8.06 -5.76
C ALA A 51 13.37 9.07 -6.07
N GLU A 52 13.04 10.37 -6.08
CA GLU A 52 13.98 11.48 -6.32
C GLU A 52 15.09 11.55 -5.25
N ILE A 53 14.70 11.64 -3.97
CA ILE A 53 15.67 11.84 -2.88
C ILE A 53 16.54 10.61 -2.62
N THR A 54 16.11 9.43 -3.06
CA THR A 54 16.82 8.16 -2.90
C THR A 54 17.51 7.65 -4.15
N LYS A 55 17.58 8.46 -5.25
CA LYS A 55 18.11 8.02 -6.55
C LYS A 55 19.51 7.42 -6.48
N ASN A 56 20.36 7.93 -5.58
CA ASN A 56 21.75 7.51 -5.42
C ASN A 56 21.93 6.44 -4.31
N LYS A 57 20.84 5.85 -3.80
CA LYS A 57 20.90 4.81 -2.78
C LYS A 57 20.54 3.44 -3.36
N LYS A 58 21.21 2.41 -2.85
CA LYS A 58 20.73 1.04 -3.10
C LYS A 58 19.32 0.90 -2.56
N LYS A 59 18.46 0.16 -3.24
CA LYS A 59 17.04 0.03 -2.91
C LYS A 59 16.57 -1.40 -3.03
N ILE A 60 15.59 -1.74 -2.20
CA ILE A 60 14.75 -2.91 -2.36
C ILE A 60 13.28 -2.47 -2.24
N LYS A 61 12.43 -2.96 -3.13
CA LYS A 61 10.98 -2.78 -3.03
C LYS A 61 10.37 -3.94 -2.25
N VAL A 62 9.55 -3.62 -1.28
CA VAL A 62 8.82 -4.61 -0.49
C VAL A 62 7.33 -4.45 -0.77
N LEU A 63 6.76 -5.41 -1.49
CA LEU A 63 5.33 -5.48 -1.79
C LEU A 63 4.63 -6.08 -0.58
N ASN A 64 4.21 -5.21 0.33
CA ASN A 64 3.54 -5.59 1.57
C ASN A 64 2.04 -5.85 1.35
N LYS A 65 1.38 -6.52 2.30
CA LYS A 65 -0.01 -6.97 2.21
C LYS A 65 -0.22 -7.91 1.02
N CYS A 66 0.78 -8.70 0.67
CA CYS A 66 0.69 -9.65 -0.43
C CYS A 66 -0.36 -10.77 -0.17
N ASP A 67 -0.80 -10.92 1.06
CA ASP A 67 -1.91 -11.76 1.50
C ASP A 67 -3.28 -11.24 1.02
N LEU A 68 -3.41 -9.93 0.77
CA LEU A 68 -4.61 -9.26 0.27
C LEU A 68 -4.62 -9.11 -1.27
N ALA A 69 -3.47 -9.29 -1.92
CA ALA A 69 -3.30 -9.15 -3.36
C ALA A 69 -3.41 -10.49 -4.09
N ASP A 70 -3.78 -10.45 -5.36
CA ASP A 70 -3.88 -11.64 -6.22
C ASP A 70 -2.51 -12.33 -6.38
N ASP A 71 -2.47 -13.65 -6.16
CA ASP A 71 -1.21 -14.42 -6.15
C ASP A 71 -0.51 -14.43 -7.53
N ARG A 72 -1.27 -14.40 -8.63
CA ARG A 72 -0.72 -14.33 -9.98
C ARG A 72 -0.12 -12.95 -10.24
N GLN A 73 -0.85 -11.90 -9.86
CA GLN A 73 -0.37 -10.53 -10.01
C GLN A 73 0.86 -10.27 -9.13
N ASN A 74 0.89 -10.80 -7.92
CA ASN A 74 2.07 -10.73 -7.05
C ASN A 74 3.34 -11.24 -7.73
N LYS A 75 3.28 -12.39 -8.42
CA LYS A 75 4.42 -12.95 -9.15
C LYS A 75 4.84 -12.06 -10.32
N LEU A 76 3.87 -11.58 -11.11
CA LEU A 76 4.11 -10.70 -12.24
C LEU A 76 4.75 -9.37 -11.82
N TRP A 77 4.34 -8.82 -10.68
CA TRP A 77 4.93 -7.58 -10.15
C TRP A 77 6.38 -7.76 -9.69
N VAL A 78 6.72 -8.89 -9.05
CA VAL A 78 8.11 -9.19 -8.70
C VAL A 78 8.97 -9.31 -9.96
N GLU A 79 8.48 -9.99 -11.00
CA GLU A 79 9.16 -10.09 -12.29
C GLU A 79 9.31 -8.74 -12.99
N TYR A 80 8.27 -7.92 -12.99
CA TYR A 80 8.31 -6.56 -13.54
C TYR A 80 9.44 -5.72 -12.92
N PHE A 81 9.56 -5.70 -11.60
CA PHE A 81 10.64 -4.96 -10.94
C PHE A 81 12.00 -5.59 -11.22
N LYS A 82 12.10 -6.91 -11.25
CA LYS A 82 13.33 -7.62 -11.60
C LYS A 82 13.81 -7.24 -13.01
N ASN A 83 12.91 -7.17 -13.98
CA ASN A 83 13.24 -6.77 -15.36
C ASN A 83 13.70 -5.31 -15.45
N LYS A 84 13.35 -4.48 -14.48
CA LYS A 84 13.86 -3.11 -14.30
C LYS A 84 15.13 -3.03 -13.46
N ASN A 85 15.76 -4.17 -13.14
CA ASN A 85 16.93 -4.27 -12.25
C ASN A 85 16.67 -3.69 -10.84
N ILE A 86 15.42 -3.78 -10.35
CA ILE A 86 15.04 -3.36 -9.01
C ILE A 86 14.69 -4.60 -8.21
N PRO A 87 15.47 -4.96 -7.17
CA PRO A 87 15.11 -6.07 -6.28
C PRO A 87 13.75 -5.84 -5.63
N ALA A 88 12.89 -6.87 -5.67
CA ALA A 88 11.54 -6.81 -5.09
C ALA A 88 11.19 -8.12 -4.38
N VAL A 89 10.54 -8.01 -3.22
CA VAL A 89 10.09 -9.17 -2.42
C VAL A 89 8.66 -8.98 -1.97
N LEU A 90 7.94 -10.11 -1.83
CA LEU A 90 6.57 -10.14 -1.31
C LEU A 90 6.61 -10.32 0.20
N VAL A 91 5.85 -9.50 0.93
CA VAL A 91 5.76 -9.58 2.39
C VAL A 91 4.32 -9.50 2.86
N ASP A 92 3.98 -10.30 3.83
CA ASP A 92 2.84 -10.12 4.71
C ASP A 92 3.37 -9.77 6.11
N SER A 93 3.29 -8.51 6.47
CA SER A 93 3.77 -8.01 7.76
C SER A 93 2.98 -8.53 8.96
N ASN A 94 1.74 -8.98 8.75
CA ASN A 94 0.91 -9.51 9.83
C ASN A 94 1.33 -10.92 10.21
N SER A 95 1.49 -11.83 9.24
CA SER A 95 1.98 -13.19 9.49
C SER A 95 3.51 -13.26 9.64
N GLY A 96 4.24 -12.35 9.00
CA GLY A 96 5.71 -12.34 8.92
C GLY A 96 6.26 -13.10 7.73
N ARG A 97 5.40 -13.60 6.82
CA ARG A 97 5.81 -14.24 5.58
C ARG A 97 6.63 -13.27 4.72
N GLY A 98 7.76 -13.73 4.18
CA GLY A 98 8.62 -12.94 3.29
C GLY A 98 9.64 -12.04 4.01
N ILE A 99 9.55 -11.84 5.33
CA ILE A 99 10.51 -10.97 6.05
C ILE A 99 11.94 -11.53 5.99
N ASP A 100 12.12 -12.85 6.17
CA ASP A 100 13.46 -13.44 6.09
C ASP A 100 14.05 -13.35 4.68
N GLU A 101 13.21 -13.47 3.66
CA GLU A 101 13.61 -13.27 2.28
C GLU A 101 14.04 -11.82 2.04
N CYS A 102 13.29 -10.86 2.56
CA CYS A 102 13.66 -9.44 2.49
C CYS A 102 15.04 -9.18 3.13
N ILE A 103 15.30 -9.75 4.30
CA ILE A 103 16.57 -9.59 5.00
C ILE A 103 17.72 -10.22 4.20
N ARG A 104 17.55 -11.43 3.67
CA ARG A 104 18.54 -12.09 2.81
C ARG A 104 18.84 -11.28 1.55
N GLU A 105 17.83 -10.72 0.90
CA GLU A 105 18.05 -9.87 -0.29
C GLU A 105 18.78 -8.58 0.07
N ILE A 106 18.51 -7.95 1.21
CA ILE A 106 19.30 -6.80 1.70
C ILE A 106 20.75 -7.18 1.87
N GLU A 107 21.06 -8.29 2.53
CA GLU A 107 22.44 -8.75 2.72
C GLU A 107 23.14 -9.04 1.39
N LYS A 108 22.44 -9.64 0.44
CA LYS A 108 22.94 -9.93 -0.90
C LYS A 108 23.26 -8.65 -1.69
N ILE A 109 22.34 -7.65 -1.68
CA ILE A 109 22.54 -6.35 -2.33
C ILE A 109 23.77 -5.63 -1.76
N MET A 110 24.01 -5.78 -0.45
CA MET A 110 25.07 -5.07 0.26
C MET A 110 26.39 -5.85 0.36
N LYS A 111 26.44 -7.09 -0.15
CA LYS A 111 27.60 -7.99 0.02
C LYS A 111 28.91 -7.35 -0.45
N ILE A 112 28.95 -6.82 -1.68
CA ILE A 112 30.15 -6.21 -2.25
C ILE A 112 30.62 -5.00 -1.43
N ASP A 113 29.69 -4.17 -0.96
CA ASP A 113 30.06 -3.00 -0.15
C ASP A 113 30.65 -3.42 1.20
N LEU A 114 30.11 -4.48 1.82
CA LEU A 114 30.64 -5.01 3.08
C LEU A 114 32.03 -5.61 2.89
N GLU A 115 32.27 -6.34 1.80
CA GLU A 115 33.59 -6.89 1.47
C GLU A 115 34.61 -5.77 1.26
N THR A 116 34.28 -4.76 0.47
CA THR A 116 35.14 -3.57 0.25
C THR A 116 35.41 -2.81 1.55
N GLN A 117 34.45 -2.73 2.48
CA GLN A 117 34.67 -2.09 3.78
C GLN A 117 35.58 -2.93 4.69
N ALA A 118 35.44 -4.25 4.65
CA ALA A 118 36.29 -5.17 5.41
C ALA A 118 37.75 -5.10 4.96
N GLU A 119 38.00 -5.04 3.64
CA GLU A 119 39.35 -4.82 3.05
C GLU A 119 40.00 -3.50 3.54
N LYS A 120 39.16 -2.48 3.80
CA LYS A 120 39.62 -1.20 4.40
C LYS A 120 39.72 -1.22 5.92
N GLY A 121 39.73 -2.40 6.55
CA GLY A 121 39.87 -2.58 8.00
C GLY A 121 38.60 -2.32 8.82
N ARG A 122 37.42 -2.12 8.17
CA ARG A 122 36.15 -1.88 8.85
C ARG A 122 35.33 -3.17 8.99
N VAL A 123 35.90 -4.13 9.70
CA VAL A 123 35.26 -5.43 9.94
C VAL A 123 34.08 -5.27 10.90
N GLY A 124 32.97 -5.99 10.64
CA GLY A 124 31.81 -6.02 11.54
C GLY A 124 30.87 -4.81 11.44
N ARG A 125 31.03 -3.94 10.43
CA ARG A 125 30.09 -2.84 10.18
C ARG A 125 28.71 -3.37 9.83
N LYS A 126 27.69 -2.84 10.50
CA LYS A 126 26.30 -3.16 10.21
C LYS A 126 25.77 -2.41 8.99
N ILE A 127 24.91 -3.05 8.24
CA ILE A 127 24.11 -2.43 7.18
C ILE A 127 23.06 -1.54 7.83
N ARG A 128 23.03 -0.28 7.47
CA ARG A 128 22.04 0.70 7.91
C ARG A 128 20.93 0.83 6.88
N ALA A 129 19.77 0.29 7.21
CA ALA A 129 18.60 0.35 6.36
C ALA A 129 17.62 1.44 6.84
N MET A 130 16.92 2.09 5.91
CA MET A 130 15.82 3.01 6.19
C MET A 130 14.56 2.52 5.51
N ILE A 131 13.44 2.47 6.24
CA ILE A 131 12.13 2.19 5.64
C ILE A 131 11.48 3.50 5.20
N LEU A 132 11.06 3.53 3.93
CA LEU A 132 10.26 4.60 3.38
C LEU A 132 8.98 4.02 2.76
N GLY A 133 7.93 4.81 2.71
CA GLY A 133 6.65 4.43 2.11
C GLY A 133 5.54 5.38 2.53
N ILE A 134 4.43 5.30 1.83
CA ILE A 134 3.24 6.11 2.08
C ILE A 134 2.57 5.73 3.42
N PRO A 135 1.67 6.56 3.95
CA PRO A 135 0.85 6.19 5.11
C PRO A 135 0.05 4.90 4.84
N ASN A 136 -0.27 4.18 5.88
CA ASN A 136 -1.12 2.97 5.86
C ASN A 136 -0.62 1.80 4.98
N VAL A 137 0.58 1.88 4.38
CA VAL A 137 1.21 0.78 3.62
C VAL A 137 1.68 -0.38 4.52
N GLY A 138 1.66 -0.16 5.86
CA GLY A 138 2.02 -1.18 6.85
C GLY A 138 3.42 -1.08 7.42
N LYS A 139 4.07 0.11 7.38
CA LYS A 139 5.43 0.32 7.96
C LYS A 139 5.52 -0.10 9.41
N SER A 140 4.62 0.38 10.26
CA SER A 140 4.63 0.03 11.69
C SER A 140 4.45 -1.47 11.93
N SER A 141 3.58 -2.13 11.15
CA SER A 141 3.40 -3.59 11.22
C SER A 141 4.68 -4.33 10.83
N PHE A 142 5.34 -3.90 9.75
CA PHE A 142 6.61 -4.46 9.29
C PHE A 142 7.70 -4.29 10.34
N ILE A 143 7.88 -3.09 10.88
CA ILE A 143 8.86 -2.78 11.92
C ILE A 143 8.59 -3.60 13.19
N ASN A 144 7.33 -3.62 13.65
CA ASN A 144 6.93 -4.37 14.85
C ASN A 144 7.16 -5.89 14.67
N ARG A 145 6.91 -6.41 13.47
CA ARG A 145 7.15 -7.83 13.19
C ARG A 145 8.63 -8.18 13.26
N ILE A 146 9.49 -7.32 12.71
CA ILE A 146 10.95 -7.48 12.79
C ILE A 146 11.43 -7.33 14.24
N ALA A 147 10.96 -6.30 14.95
CA ALA A 147 11.36 -6.05 16.34
C ALA A 147 10.96 -7.19 17.27
N LYS A 148 9.74 -7.73 17.14
CA LYS A 148 9.26 -8.88 17.96
C LYS A 148 10.10 -10.14 17.78
N ARG A 149 10.67 -10.38 16.61
CA ARG A 149 11.59 -11.52 16.39
C ARG A 149 12.87 -11.40 17.20
N ASN A 150 13.31 -10.15 17.43
CA ASN A 150 14.56 -9.88 18.14
C ASN A 150 14.38 -9.77 19.66
N THR A 151 13.16 -9.42 20.14
CA THR A 151 12.86 -9.30 21.57
C THR A 151 12.63 -10.64 22.25
N ALA A 152 12.56 -11.75 21.53
CA ALA A 152 12.63 -13.08 22.13
C ALA A 152 13.96 -13.33 22.88
N GLY A 153 14.93 -12.42 22.79
CA GLY A 153 16.25 -12.50 23.43
C GLY A 153 16.68 -11.33 24.31
N VAL A 154 16.04 -10.15 24.25
CA VAL A 154 16.46 -8.98 25.09
C VAL A 154 15.25 -8.07 25.34
N GLY A 155 14.93 -7.87 26.61
CA GLY A 155 13.84 -6.97 27.04
C GLY A 155 14.19 -5.50 26.83
N ASN A 156 13.57 -4.88 25.83
CA ASN A 156 13.44 -3.43 25.76
C ASN A 156 12.01 -3.09 25.36
N LYS A 157 11.28 -2.41 26.25
CA LYS A 157 9.91 -1.94 26.05
C LYS A 157 9.90 -0.83 25.00
N PRO A 158 9.01 -0.88 23.97
CA PRO A 158 8.77 0.26 23.11
C PRO A 158 7.94 1.29 23.87
N GLY A 159 8.47 2.46 24.08
CA GLY A 159 7.75 3.57 24.70
C GLY A 159 8.62 4.82 24.79
N VAL A 160 8.23 5.84 24.01
CA VAL A 160 8.56 7.26 24.20
C VAL A 160 10.03 7.64 24.14
N THR A 161 10.52 7.92 22.95
CA THR A 161 11.66 8.83 22.80
C THR A 161 11.59 9.62 21.48
N LYS A 162 11.72 10.94 21.58
CA LYS A 162 11.85 11.89 20.44
C LYS A 162 13.21 11.78 19.72
N GLN A 163 13.98 10.75 19.97
CA GLN A 163 15.28 10.50 19.35
C GLN A 163 15.15 9.41 18.29
N LYS A 164 15.99 9.50 17.24
CA LYS A 164 16.14 8.50 16.17
C LYS A 164 16.38 7.13 16.80
N GLN A 165 15.48 6.19 16.55
CA GLN A 165 15.59 4.85 17.11
C GLN A 165 16.11 3.88 16.04
N TRP A 166 17.28 3.31 16.28
CA TRP A 166 17.81 2.20 15.51
C TRP A 166 17.26 0.88 16.06
N ILE A 167 16.62 0.13 15.20
CA ILE A 167 16.05 -1.18 15.52
C ILE A 167 16.99 -2.23 14.94
N ARG A 168 17.60 -3.05 15.78
CA ARG A 168 18.43 -4.17 15.33
C ARG A 168 17.56 -5.23 14.68
N ILE A 169 17.82 -5.56 13.41
CA ILE A 169 17.14 -6.63 12.68
C ILE A 169 17.81 -7.97 12.94
N ASN A 170 19.12 -8.01 12.81
CA ASN A 170 19.96 -9.15 13.15
C ASN A 170 21.39 -8.64 13.48
N GLU A 171 22.39 -9.51 13.46
CA GLU A 171 23.77 -9.08 13.74
C GLU A 171 24.34 -8.15 12.67
N LYS A 172 23.85 -8.26 11.43
CA LYS A 172 24.39 -7.54 10.27
C LYS A 172 23.57 -6.32 9.87
N VAL A 173 22.30 -6.23 10.23
CA VAL A 173 21.36 -5.20 9.73
C VAL A 173 20.71 -4.47 10.89
N GLU A 174 20.74 -3.14 10.83
CA GLU A 174 19.98 -2.24 11.70
C GLU A 174 19.09 -1.32 10.87
N LEU A 175 17.91 -0.99 11.40
CA LEU A 175 16.85 -0.27 10.72
C LEU A 175 16.57 1.05 11.41
N LEU A 176 16.51 2.14 10.64
CA LEU A 176 16.03 3.42 11.11
C LEU A 176 14.52 3.54 10.87
N ASP A 177 13.76 3.73 11.96
CA ASP A 177 12.32 4.01 11.86
C ASP A 177 12.08 5.43 11.34
N THR A 178 11.19 5.54 10.35
CA THR A 178 10.82 6.82 9.74
C THR A 178 9.31 6.98 9.62
N PRO A 179 8.78 8.21 9.78
CA PRO A 179 7.37 8.46 9.56
C PRO A 179 6.97 8.23 8.10
N GLY A 180 5.68 7.94 7.87
CA GLY A 180 5.13 7.85 6.52
C GLY A 180 5.10 9.20 5.83
N VAL A 181 5.45 9.22 4.55
CA VAL A 181 5.47 10.44 3.74
C VAL A 181 4.54 10.28 2.54
N LEU A 182 3.60 11.19 2.43
CA LEU A 182 2.75 11.35 1.25
C LEU A 182 3.23 12.59 0.49
N TRP A 183 3.02 12.61 -0.83
CA TRP A 183 3.36 13.79 -1.64
C TRP A 183 2.17 14.74 -1.78
N PRO A 184 2.43 16.04 -2.03
CA PRO A 184 1.40 17.07 -1.95
C PRO A 184 0.37 17.07 -3.09
N LYS A 185 0.71 16.50 -4.23
CA LYS A 185 -0.14 16.47 -5.41
C LYS A 185 -0.04 15.11 -6.09
N PHE A 186 -1.18 14.49 -6.38
CA PHE A 186 -1.24 13.24 -7.12
C PHE A 186 -1.08 13.49 -8.61
N GLU A 187 -0.41 12.57 -9.31
CA GLU A 187 -0.10 12.68 -10.74
C GLU A 187 -1.37 12.52 -11.59
N SER A 188 -2.34 11.72 -11.12
CA SER A 188 -3.61 11.49 -11.79
C SER A 188 -4.74 11.20 -10.79
N GLU A 189 -5.97 11.33 -11.26
CA GLU A 189 -7.18 10.95 -10.49
C GLU A 189 -7.18 9.45 -10.20
N GLU A 190 -6.70 8.63 -11.13
CA GLU A 190 -6.58 7.18 -10.97
C GLU A 190 -5.69 6.82 -9.76
N VAL A 191 -4.51 7.44 -9.64
CA VAL A 191 -3.63 7.25 -8.47
C VAL A 191 -4.35 7.64 -7.18
N ALA A 192 -5.08 8.76 -7.19
CA ALA A 192 -5.85 9.18 -6.02
C ALA A 192 -6.94 8.17 -5.63
N LEU A 193 -7.68 7.63 -6.61
CA LEU A 193 -8.69 6.58 -6.39
C LEU A 193 -8.07 5.31 -5.81
N HIS A 194 -6.97 4.80 -6.37
CA HIS A 194 -6.28 3.62 -5.87
C HIS A 194 -5.83 3.79 -4.41
N LEU A 195 -5.33 4.98 -4.06
CA LEU A 195 -4.95 5.32 -2.69
C LEU A 195 -6.15 5.41 -1.75
N CYS A 196 -7.31 5.88 -2.24
CA CYS A 196 -8.56 5.88 -1.48
C CYS A 196 -9.07 4.45 -1.26
N PHE A 197 -9.09 3.59 -2.29
CA PHE A 197 -9.51 2.20 -2.16
C PHE A 197 -8.74 1.45 -1.09
N THR A 198 -7.45 1.71 -0.97
CA THR A 198 -6.59 1.07 0.03
C THR A 198 -6.56 1.75 1.39
N GLY A 199 -7.26 2.89 1.54
CA GLY A 199 -7.32 3.67 2.78
C GLY A 199 -6.02 4.43 3.11
N THR A 200 -5.21 4.72 2.10
CA THR A 200 -3.99 5.52 2.26
C THR A 200 -4.32 6.99 2.47
N ILE A 201 -5.33 7.48 1.76
CA ILE A 201 -5.90 8.82 1.89
C ILE A 201 -7.17 8.70 2.72
N LYS A 202 -7.41 9.69 3.59
CA LYS A 202 -8.65 9.76 4.36
C LYS A 202 -9.82 10.08 3.43
N GLU A 203 -10.91 9.36 3.60
CA GLU A 203 -12.13 9.46 2.80
C GLU A 203 -12.87 10.81 2.93
N GLU A 204 -12.48 11.64 3.90
CA GLU A 204 -13.09 12.96 4.15
C GLU A 204 -12.85 13.98 3.02
N ILE A 205 -11.96 13.65 2.08
CA ILE A 205 -11.52 14.56 1.01
C ILE A 205 -12.28 14.34 -0.29
N LEU A 206 -12.88 13.16 -0.47
CA LEU A 206 -13.63 12.78 -1.67
C LEU A 206 -15.00 12.23 -1.28
N ASP A 207 -15.96 12.29 -2.20
CA ASP A 207 -17.26 11.65 -2.02
C ASP A 207 -17.09 10.12 -1.92
N LYS A 208 -17.46 9.56 -0.77
CA LYS A 208 -17.34 8.12 -0.51
C LYS A 208 -18.21 7.30 -1.46
N THR A 209 -19.34 7.84 -1.88
CA THR A 209 -20.26 7.17 -2.80
C THR A 209 -19.60 7.05 -4.17
N GLU A 210 -18.96 8.11 -4.64
CA GLU A 210 -18.21 8.09 -5.89
C GLU A 210 -17.03 7.10 -5.84
N ILE A 211 -16.25 7.09 -4.74
CA ILE A 211 -15.14 6.15 -4.58
C ILE A 211 -15.66 4.70 -4.58
N ALA A 212 -16.74 4.41 -3.85
CA ALA A 212 -17.33 3.08 -3.80
C ALA A 212 -17.92 2.66 -5.15
N TYR A 213 -18.50 3.60 -5.91
CA TYR A 213 -18.97 3.42 -7.27
C TYR A 213 -17.82 2.97 -8.18
N GLN A 214 -16.70 3.70 -8.21
CA GLN A 214 -15.53 3.38 -9.03
C GLN A 214 -14.92 2.03 -8.64
N LEU A 215 -14.86 1.72 -7.35
CA LEU A 215 -14.41 0.41 -6.89
C LEU A 215 -15.36 -0.71 -7.33
N THR A 216 -16.68 -0.50 -7.24
CA THR A 216 -17.68 -1.47 -7.67
C THR A 216 -17.58 -1.73 -9.16
N LYS A 217 -17.45 -0.69 -9.98
CA LYS A 217 -17.20 -0.79 -11.43
C LYS A 217 -15.98 -1.65 -11.71
N PHE A 218 -14.84 -1.33 -11.09
CA PHE A 218 -13.62 -2.11 -11.23
C PHE A 218 -13.80 -3.58 -10.85
N LEU A 219 -14.51 -3.88 -9.76
CA LEU A 219 -14.78 -5.24 -9.31
C LEU A 219 -15.64 -6.02 -10.29
N ILE A 220 -16.66 -5.40 -10.87
CA ILE A 220 -17.53 -6.01 -11.88
C ILE A 220 -16.72 -6.38 -13.13
N GLU A 221 -15.84 -5.51 -13.58
CA GLU A 221 -15.04 -5.72 -14.78
C GLU A 221 -13.92 -6.77 -14.59
N ASN A 222 -13.27 -6.79 -13.43
CA ASN A 222 -12.05 -7.58 -13.23
C ASN A 222 -12.21 -8.75 -12.25
N TYR A 223 -13.16 -8.70 -11.33
CA TYR A 223 -13.34 -9.66 -10.24
C TYR A 223 -14.81 -10.00 -9.96
N ARG A 224 -15.65 -10.05 -11.00
CA ARG A 224 -17.10 -10.24 -10.91
C ARG A 224 -17.48 -11.42 -10.01
N LYS A 225 -16.88 -12.60 -10.21
CA LYS A 225 -17.15 -13.78 -9.40
C LYS A 225 -16.96 -13.53 -7.91
N LYS A 226 -15.86 -12.87 -7.51
CA LYS A 226 -15.59 -12.55 -6.10
C LYS A 226 -16.63 -11.58 -5.52
N LEU A 227 -17.06 -10.60 -6.32
CA LEU A 227 -18.14 -9.68 -5.94
C LEU A 227 -19.45 -10.44 -5.73
N CYS A 228 -19.84 -11.29 -6.68
CA CYS A 228 -21.04 -12.11 -6.62
C CYS A 228 -21.06 -13.03 -5.40
N GLU A 229 -19.99 -13.79 -5.18
CA GLU A 229 -19.82 -14.67 -4.02
C GLU A 229 -19.94 -13.91 -2.69
N ARG A 230 -19.24 -12.76 -2.60
CA ARG A 230 -19.21 -11.98 -1.35
C ARG A 230 -20.55 -11.35 -1.01
N TYR A 231 -21.23 -10.78 -2.00
CA TYR A 231 -22.47 -10.03 -1.79
C TYR A 231 -23.74 -10.84 -2.08
N LYS A 232 -23.60 -12.12 -2.48
CA LYS A 232 -24.70 -13.03 -2.83
C LYS A 232 -25.59 -12.42 -3.92
N ILE A 233 -24.94 -12.03 -5.00
CA ILE A 233 -25.60 -11.51 -6.22
C ILE A 233 -25.33 -12.51 -7.33
N ASP A 234 -26.37 -12.88 -8.08
CA ASP A 234 -26.24 -13.78 -9.22
C ASP A 234 -25.56 -13.06 -10.39
N GLU A 235 -24.67 -13.76 -11.10
CA GLU A 235 -24.00 -13.18 -12.28
C GLU A 235 -25.01 -12.78 -13.36
N GLU A 236 -26.06 -13.57 -13.55
CA GLU A 236 -27.16 -13.27 -14.48
C GLU A 236 -27.87 -11.95 -14.13
N TYR A 237 -28.04 -11.65 -12.83
CA TYR A 237 -28.58 -10.37 -12.39
C TYR A 237 -27.70 -9.20 -12.83
N ILE A 238 -26.39 -9.32 -12.65
CA ILE A 238 -25.44 -8.28 -13.08
C ILE A 238 -25.48 -8.11 -14.60
N GLU A 239 -25.50 -9.22 -15.36
CA GLU A 239 -25.59 -9.18 -16.83
C GLU A 239 -26.90 -8.52 -17.31
N LYS A 240 -28.00 -8.85 -16.67
CA LYS A 240 -29.29 -8.23 -16.97
C LYS A 240 -29.28 -6.72 -16.73
N ILE A 241 -28.69 -6.26 -15.60
CA ILE A 241 -28.60 -4.82 -15.30
C ILE A 241 -27.69 -4.11 -16.30
N LEU A 242 -26.50 -4.68 -16.59
CA LEU A 242 -25.55 -4.09 -17.53
C LEU A 242 -26.08 -4.08 -18.98
N GLY A 243 -26.98 -4.99 -19.34
CA GLY A 243 -27.61 -5.06 -20.65
C GLY A 243 -28.84 -4.14 -20.84
N GLN A 244 -29.22 -3.36 -19.81
CA GLN A 244 -30.31 -2.39 -19.93
C GLN A 244 -29.88 -1.17 -20.74
N ASP A 245 -30.78 -0.63 -21.54
CA ASP A 245 -30.58 0.59 -22.32
C ASP A 245 -30.71 1.83 -21.43
N GLN A 246 -29.77 1.99 -20.55
CA GLN A 246 -29.63 3.14 -19.65
C GLN A 246 -28.15 3.50 -19.48
N PRO A 247 -27.83 4.74 -19.02
CA PRO A 247 -26.47 5.15 -18.80
C PRO A 247 -25.73 4.18 -17.88
N GLU A 248 -24.48 3.82 -18.22
CA GLU A 248 -23.63 2.89 -17.45
C GLU A 248 -23.58 3.25 -15.96
N ASN A 249 -23.56 4.55 -15.65
CA ASN A 249 -23.56 5.03 -14.28
C ASN A 249 -24.77 4.54 -13.47
N ASN A 250 -25.93 4.48 -14.07
CA ASN A 250 -27.15 4.00 -13.41
C ASN A 250 -27.06 2.49 -13.14
N ASN A 251 -26.51 1.73 -14.08
CA ASN A 251 -26.35 0.27 -13.94
C ASN A 251 -25.45 -0.11 -12.78
N ILE A 252 -24.28 0.51 -12.67
CA ILE A 252 -23.34 0.25 -11.57
C ILE A 252 -23.94 0.68 -10.23
N TYR A 253 -24.62 1.82 -10.20
CA TYR A 253 -25.28 2.30 -9.00
C TYR A 253 -26.39 1.36 -8.52
N GLU A 254 -27.19 0.82 -9.43
CA GLU A 254 -28.23 -0.17 -9.10
C GLU A 254 -27.61 -1.43 -8.47
N ILE A 255 -26.47 -1.90 -8.99
CA ILE A 255 -25.73 -3.02 -8.40
C ILE A 255 -25.24 -2.66 -6.99
N MET A 256 -24.75 -1.43 -6.76
CA MET A 256 -24.39 -0.97 -5.40
C MET A 256 -25.58 -0.99 -4.45
N LEU A 257 -26.76 -0.54 -4.89
CA LEU A 257 -27.97 -0.60 -4.07
C LEU A 257 -28.36 -2.05 -3.74
N GLN A 258 -28.20 -2.96 -4.69
CA GLN A 258 -28.43 -4.39 -4.44
C GLN A 258 -27.44 -4.97 -3.42
N ILE A 259 -26.14 -4.56 -3.46
CA ILE A 259 -25.16 -4.89 -2.43
C ILE A 259 -25.67 -4.41 -1.06
N GLY A 260 -26.07 -3.14 -0.97
CA GLY A 260 -26.62 -2.55 0.26
C GLY A 260 -27.80 -3.33 0.81
N LYS A 261 -28.74 -3.70 -0.04
CA LYS A 261 -29.91 -4.52 0.31
C LYS A 261 -29.49 -5.88 0.89
N ASN A 262 -28.62 -6.60 0.19
CA ASN A 262 -28.18 -7.94 0.60
C ASN A 262 -27.35 -7.91 1.89
N ARG A 263 -26.72 -6.77 2.21
CA ARG A 263 -25.90 -6.57 3.42
C ARG A 263 -26.66 -5.88 4.56
N GLY A 264 -27.94 -5.60 4.38
CA GLY A 264 -28.77 -4.97 5.41
C GLY A 264 -28.41 -3.51 5.68
N CYS A 265 -27.92 -2.79 4.70
CA CYS A 265 -27.71 -1.35 4.75
C CYS A 265 -29.03 -0.62 4.49
N ILE A 266 -29.97 -0.69 5.44
CA ILE A 266 -31.33 -0.18 5.31
C ILE A 266 -31.58 0.88 6.37
N MET A 267 -32.19 2.00 5.97
CA MET A 267 -32.70 3.06 6.84
C MET A 267 -34.13 2.75 7.29
N SER A 268 -34.62 3.50 8.28
CA SER A 268 -36.05 3.48 8.65
C SER A 268 -36.91 3.85 7.44
N GLY A 269 -37.95 3.06 7.17
CA GLY A 269 -38.77 3.21 5.98
C GLY A 269 -38.34 2.37 4.78
N GLY A 270 -37.37 1.46 4.92
CA GLY A 270 -37.01 0.45 3.92
C GLY A 270 -36.10 0.94 2.79
N ARG A 271 -35.66 2.19 2.82
CA ARG A 271 -34.71 2.75 1.82
C ARG A 271 -33.31 2.23 2.07
N ILE A 272 -32.53 2.05 1.01
CA ILE A 272 -31.11 1.69 1.12
C ILE A 272 -30.32 2.89 1.64
N ASP A 273 -29.47 2.62 2.62
CA ASP A 273 -28.51 3.58 3.16
C ASP A 273 -27.25 3.55 2.28
N GLU A 274 -27.15 4.52 1.38
CA GLU A 274 -26.07 4.62 0.39
C GLU A 274 -24.73 4.90 1.03
N GLU A 275 -24.69 5.76 2.05
CA GLU A 275 -23.45 6.07 2.75
C GLU A 275 -22.90 4.84 3.51
N LYS A 276 -23.79 4.11 4.19
CA LYS A 276 -23.45 2.87 4.87
C LYS A 276 -23.03 1.79 3.89
N THR A 277 -23.68 1.70 2.73
CA THR A 277 -23.31 0.76 1.65
C THR A 277 -21.92 1.08 1.12
N SER A 278 -21.67 2.33 0.78
CA SER A 278 -20.37 2.79 0.27
C SER A 278 -19.24 2.51 1.26
N ARG A 279 -19.46 2.86 2.52
CA ARG A 279 -18.48 2.56 3.60
C ARG A 279 -18.25 1.06 3.74
N LEU A 280 -19.29 0.24 3.69
CA LEU A 280 -19.18 -1.22 3.77
C LEU A 280 -18.31 -1.79 2.63
N ILE A 281 -18.56 -1.38 1.39
CA ILE A 281 -17.81 -1.85 0.21
C ILE A 281 -16.33 -1.49 0.36
N LEU A 282 -16.02 -0.25 0.71
CA LEU A 282 -14.65 0.23 0.89
C LEU A 282 -13.94 -0.49 2.04
N ASP A 283 -14.59 -0.64 3.18
CA ASP A 283 -14.00 -1.32 4.34
C ASP A 283 -13.79 -2.82 4.08
N GLU A 284 -14.69 -3.47 3.35
CA GLU A 284 -14.53 -4.88 2.99
C GLU A 284 -13.39 -5.10 2.01
N PHE A 285 -13.18 -4.19 1.06
CA PHE A 285 -12.01 -4.21 0.19
C PHE A 285 -10.71 -4.00 0.97
N LYS A 286 -10.66 -2.94 1.80
CA LYS A 286 -9.47 -2.62 2.62
C LYS A 286 -9.03 -3.81 3.48
N ASN A 287 -9.99 -4.51 4.07
CA ASN A 287 -9.77 -5.63 4.99
C ASN A 287 -9.69 -7.00 4.30
N GLY A 288 -9.69 -7.06 2.97
CA GLY A 288 -9.55 -8.30 2.20
C GLY A 288 -10.74 -9.25 2.27
N LYS A 289 -11.92 -8.78 2.71
CA LYS A 289 -13.14 -9.61 2.80
C LYS A 289 -13.72 -10.01 1.44
N LEU A 290 -13.31 -9.32 0.38
CA LEU A 290 -13.62 -9.64 -1.03
C LEU A 290 -12.65 -10.68 -1.61
N GLY A 291 -11.71 -11.19 -0.79
CA GLY A 291 -10.63 -12.06 -1.25
C GLY A 291 -9.42 -11.29 -1.79
N LYS A 292 -8.48 -12.01 -2.39
CA LYS A 292 -7.24 -11.44 -2.92
C LYS A 292 -7.51 -10.67 -4.22
N ILE A 293 -7.28 -9.37 -4.21
CA ILE A 293 -7.55 -8.46 -5.34
C ILE A 293 -6.34 -7.54 -5.54
N THR A 294 -5.90 -7.42 -6.78
CA THR A 294 -4.88 -6.45 -7.20
C THR A 294 -5.50 -5.50 -8.21
N ILE A 295 -5.39 -4.22 -7.97
CA ILE A 295 -6.00 -3.18 -8.83
C ILE A 295 -5.11 -2.94 -10.05
N GLU A 296 -3.83 -2.82 -9.84
CA GLU A 296 -2.86 -2.54 -10.89
C GLU A 296 -2.28 -3.83 -11.48
N LYS A 297 -2.14 -3.85 -12.81
CA LYS A 297 -1.47 -4.94 -13.54
C LYS A 297 -0.15 -4.44 -14.09
N PRO A 298 0.97 -5.21 -14.01
CA PRO A 298 2.19 -4.86 -14.70
C PRO A 298 1.98 -4.97 -16.22
N PHE A 299 2.57 -4.04 -16.97
CA PHE A 299 2.53 -4.02 -18.43
C PHE A 299 3.49 -5.04 -19.03
#